data_6abc4275fe5baf9874150fd8ad33c1ac
#
_entry.id   6abc4275fe5baf9874150fd8ad33c1ac
#
_cell.length_a   1.000
_cell.length_b   1.000
_cell.length_c   1.000
_cell.angle_alpha   90.00
_cell.angle_beta   90.00
_cell.angle_gamma   90.00
#
_symmetry.space_group_name_H-M   'P 1'
#
loop_
_entity.id
_entity.type
_entity.pdbx_description
1 polymer ?
#
loop_
_entity_poly.entity_id
_entity_poly.type
_entity_poly.pdbx_seq_one_letter_code
_entity_poly.pdbx_strand_id
1 'polypeptide(L)'
;VLAGYSVTVTAGGSVCWQTGWIESDASSVVYGGRELPVGVPVEVMVSVRNRAGEESGEAWASFVVGLLPKGAHAEWITDGTYTGDDTAALYFRREFTVRRELTTATLYCAGIGYQSVTINGTALSDAHLDPAHTDYTRLISYTVDVLTSMELSPGTNAVGIAVGLGWRGGKLPNGMVPSFFGRPMLWALLVLRYADGTVETVATDDRWQVSRGAITSATIYD
;
A
#
# COMPACT_ATOMS: atom_id res chain seq x y z
N VAL A 1 -11.26 -27.93 20.80
CA VAL A 1 -11.09 -26.60 21.44
C VAL A 1 -9.59 -26.33 21.50
N LEU A 2 -9.17 -25.13 21.12
CA LEU A 2 -7.78 -24.66 21.20
C LEU A 2 -7.25 -24.79 22.65
N ALA A 3 -6.02 -25.27 22.80
CA ALA A 3 -5.38 -25.43 24.10
C ALA A 3 -3.94 -24.91 24.11
N GLY A 4 -3.31 -24.78 22.97
CA GLY A 4 -1.97 -24.23 22.84
C GLY A 4 -1.65 -23.80 21.42
N TYR A 5 -0.64 -22.94 21.29
CA TYR A 5 -0.12 -22.47 20.03
C TYR A 5 1.41 -22.33 20.03
N SER A 6 2.00 -22.36 18.85
CA SER A 6 3.38 -21.98 18.62
C SER A 6 3.43 -21.01 17.44
N VAL A 7 4.17 -19.93 17.55
CA VAL A 7 4.33 -18.89 16.51
C VAL A 7 5.82 -18.70 16.24
N THR A 8 6.17 -18.69 14.96
CA THR A 8 7.50 -18.29 14.49
C THR A 8 7.35 -17.17 13.47
N VAL A 9 8.13 -16.11 13.63
CA VAL A 9 8.17 -14.96 12.72
C VAL A 9 9.56 -14.83 12.15
N THR A 10 9.67 -14.82 10.83
CA THR A 10 10.93 -14.68 10.10
C THR A 10 10.90 -13.47 9.17
N ALA A 11 12.02 -12.84 8.92
CA ALA A 11 12.20 -11.81 7.94
C ALA A 11 13.58 -11.92 7.29
N GLY A 12 13.64 -11.90 5.95
CA GLY A 12 14.88 -12.08 5.20
C GLY A 12 15.63 -13.35 5.58
N GLY A 13 14.92 -14.46 5.82
CA GLY A 13 15.48 -15.75 6.20
C GLY A 13 15.98 -15.87 7.65
N SER A 14 15.79 -14.83 8.48
CA SER A 14 16.22 -14.81 9.89
C SER A 14 15.03 -14.83 10.84
N VAL A 15 15.08 -15.63 11.90
CA VAL A 15 14.04 -15.64 12.95
C VAL A 15 14.08 -14.31 13.70
N CYS A 16 12.93 -13.63 13.73
CA CYS A 16 12.72 -12.38 14.46
C CYS A 16 12.05 -12.62 15.81
N TRP A 17 11.23 -13.66 15.90
CA TRP A 17 10.52 -14.04 17.10
C TRP A 17 10.07 -15.49 17.03
N GLN A 18 10.08 -16.15 18.18
CA GLN A 18 9.59 -17.52 18.34
C GLN A 18 9.06 -17.72 19.76
N THR A 19 7.83 -18.22 19.88
CA THR A 19 7.22 -18.43 21.21
C THR A 19 7.55 -19.77 21.81
N GLY A 20 7.89 -20.79 20.98
CA GLY A 20 7.73 -22.19 21.38
C GLY A 20 6.24 -22.50 21.62
N TRP A 21 5.94 -23.62 22.28
CA TRP A 21 4.58 -23.96 22.64
C TRP A 21 4.13 -23.17 23.89
N ILE A 22 3.01 -22.45 23.74
CA ILE A 22 2.33 -21.71 24.80
C ILE A 22 0.99 -22.39 25.07
N GLU A 23 0.72 -22.72 26.32
CA GLU A 23 -0.60 -23.19 26.76
C GLU A 23 -1.54 -22.01 26.88
N SER A 24 -2.48 -21.95 25.95
CA SER A 24 -3.47 -20.87 25.88
C SER A 24 -4.59 -21.23 24.92
N ASP A 25 -5.79 -20.78 25.21
CA ASP A 25 -6.94 -20.81 24.30
C ASP A 25 -7.16 -19.47 23.59
N ALA A 26 -6.24 -18.52 23.74
CA ALA A 26 -6.28 -17.23 23.06
C ALA A 26 -6.13 -17.38 21.54
N SER A 27 -6.94 -16.65 20.79
CA SER A 27 -6.89 -16.61 19.32
C SER A 27 -5.95 -15.56 18.77
N SER A 28 -5.27 -14.80 19.64
CA SER A 28 -4.31 -13.76 19.27
C SER A 28 -3.18 -13.65 20.29
N VAL A 29 -2.02 -13.22 19.85
CA VAL A 29 -0.86 -12.94 20.68
C VAL A 29 -0.16 -11.67 20.19
N VAL A 30 0.31 -10.87 21.13
CA VAL A 30 1.08 -9.66 20.80
C VAL A 30 2.50 -10.07 20.41
N TYR A 31 2.98 -9.56 19.29
CA TYR A 31 4.35 -9.74 18.86
C TYR A 31 5.33 -9.19 19.91
N GLY A 32 6.24 -10.03 20.37
CA GLY A 32 7.24 -9.67 21.39
C GLY A 32 8.69 -9.79 20.90
N GLY A 33 8.91 -9.87 19.59
CA GLY A 33 10.24 -10.02 19.00
C GLY A 33 10.97 -8.71 18.79
N ARG A 34 12.11 -8.79 18.11
CA ARG A 34 12.88 -7.60 17.68
C ARG A 34 12.10 -6.79 16.64
N GLU A 35 12.44 -5.52 16.46
CA GLU A 35 11.86 -4.67 15.42
C GLU A 35 11.95 -5.34 14.05
N LEU A 36 10.83 -5.37 13.33
CA LEU A 36 10.75 -5.95 11.99
C LEU A 36 11.31 -5.00 10.95
N PRO A 37 12.07 -5.50 9.96
CA PRO A 37 12.65 -4.64 8.93
C PRO A 37 11.56 -4.09 8.01
N VAL A 38 11.68 -2.82 7.66
CA VAL A 38 10.76 -2.12 6.74
C VAL A 38 11.01 -2.56 5.30
N GLY A 39 9.94 -2.83 4.55
CA GLY A 39 10.01 -3.16 3.13
C GLY A 39 10.56 -4.55 2.81
N VAL A 40 10.71 -5.41 3.82
CA VAL A 40 11.17 -6.78 3.67
C VAL A 40 10.00 -7.73 3.97
N PRO A 41 9.76 -8.76 3.16
CA PRO A 41 8.75 -9.77 3.45
C PRO A 41 8.98 -10.41 4.82
N VAL A 42 7.93 -10.44 5.62
CA VAL A 42 7.86 -11.11 6.92
C VAL A 42 6.94 -12.30 6.77
N GLU A 43 7.39 -13.45 7.20
CA GLU A 43 6.63 -14.69 7.21
C GLU A 43 6.25 -15.05 8.64
N VAL A 44 5.01 -15.44 8.83
CA VAL A 44 4.48 -15.91 10.11
C VAL A 44 4.02 -17.34 9.94
N MET A 45 4.58 -18.22 10.72
CA MET A 45 4.19 -19.62 10.82
C MET A 45 3.47 -19.86 12.14
N VAL A 46 2.34 -20.52 12.10
CA VAL A 46 1.55 -20.86 13.29
C VAL A 46 1.21 -22.34 13.29
N SER A 47 1.37 -22.97 14.43
CA SER A 47 0.82 -24.30 14.74
C SER A 47 -0.03 -24.19 15.99
N VAL A 48 -1.10 -24.98 16.05
CA VAL A 48 -2.01 -25.02 17.21
C VAL A 48 -2.19 -26.46 17.68
N ARG A 49 -2.57 -26.62 18.94
CA ARG A 49 -2.95 -27.92 19.48
C ARG A 49 -4.26 -27.85 20.27
N ASN A 50 -4.96 -28.96 20.28
CA ASN A 50 -6.19 -29.10 21.06
C ASN A 50 -5.93 -29.67 22.47
N ARG A 51 -6.99 -29.79 23.28
CA ARG A 51 -6.90 -30.36 24.65
C ARG A 51 -6.53 -31.83 24.68
N ALA A 52 -6.67 -32.56 23.58
CA ALA A 52 -6.23 -33.95 23.48
C ALA A 52 -4.74 -34.08 23.10
N GLY A 53 -4.04 -32.96 22.88
CA GLY A 53 -2.64 -32.94 22.46
C GLY A 53 -2.44 -33.13 20.97
N GLU A 54 -3.51 -33.18 20.18
CA GLU A 54 -3.41 -33.27 18.71
C GLU A 54 -2.99 -31.93 18.14
N GLU A 55 -1.93 -31.94 17.33
CA GLU A 55 -1.35 -30.74 16.69
C GLU A 55 -1.89 -30.58 15.27
N SER A 56 -2.05 -29.30 14.85
CA SER A 56 -2.32 -28.96 13.46
C SER A 56 -1.05 -29.07 12.62
N GLY A 57 -1.19 -29.13 11.30
CA GLY A 57 -0.10 -28.73 10.41
C GLY A 57 0.23 -27.24 10.57
N GLU A 58 1.34 -26.85 9.98
CA GLU A 58 1.78 -25.44 9.94
C GLU A 58 0.87 -24.61 9.02
N ALA A 59 0.42 -23.46 9.52
CA ALA A 59 -0.25 -22.45 8.72
C ALA A 59 0.68 -21.26 8.52
N TRP A 60 0.70 -20.71 7.31
CA TRP A 60 1.61 -19.64 6.91
C TRP A 60 0.85 -18.40 6.46
N ALA A 61 1.38 -17.24 6.82
CA ALA A 61 0.96 -15.96 6.29
C ALA A 61 2.19 -15.09 6.05
N SER A 62 2.11 -14.15 5.10
CA SER A 62 3.16 -13.18 4.87
C SER A 62 2.61 -11.77 4.80
N PHE A 63 3.43 -10.80 5.19
CA PHE A 63 3.16 -9.38 5.08
C PHE A 63 4.47 -8.58 4.95
N VAL A 64 4.36 -7.30 4.64
CA VAL A 64 5.50 -6.37 4.63
C VAL A 64 5.24 -5.27 5.63
N VAL A 65 6.26 -4.91 6.41
CA VAL A 65 6.17 -3.71 7.25
C VAL A 65 6.21 -2.48 6.37
N GLY A 66 5.06 -1.84 6.22
CA GLY A 66 4.83 -0.75 5.28
C GLY A 66 5.11 0.64 5.85
N LEU A 67 6.03 0.78 6.80
CA LEU A 67 6.43 2.09 7.29
C LEU A 67 7.20 2.86 6.23
N LEU A 68 6.94 4.18 6.14
CA LEU A 68 7.71 5.04 5.26
C LEU A 68 9.19 5.04 5.66
N PRO A 69 10.12 4.96 4.70
CA PRO A 69 11.55 5.08 4.99
C PRO A 69 11.84 6.41 5.70
N LYS A 70 12.77 6.39 6.66
CA LYS A 70 13.19 7.61 7.34
C LYS A 70 13.73 8.63 6.33
N GLY A 71 13.18 9.86 6.37
CA GLY A 71 13.52 10.92 5.43
C GLY A 71 12.82 10.81 4.07
N ALA A 72 11.82 9.92 3.94
CA ALA A 72 10.98 9.85 2.75
C ALA A 72 10.29 11.20 2.51
N HIS A 73 10.37 11.68 1.27
CA HIS A 73 9.75 12.94 0.85
C HIS A 73 9.08 12.75 -0.50
N ALA A 74 7.83 13.18 -0.58
CA ALA A 74 7.06 13.32 -1.81
C ALA A 74 6.05 14.47 -1.62
N GLU A 75 5.60 15.06 -2.70
CA GLU A 75 4.66 16.18 -2.66
C GLU A 75 3.25 15.70 -2.95
N TRP A 76 2.25 16.37 -2.34
CA TRP A 76 0.86 16.21 -2.75
C TRP A 76 0.62 16.94 -4.07
N ILE A 77 0.24 16.20 -5.10
CA ILE A 77 -0.03 16.74 -6.43
C ILE A 77 -1.51 16.60 -6.81
N THR A 78 -1.99 17.52 -7.64
CA THR A 78 -3.37 17.54 -8.15
C THR A 78 -3.43 18.34 -9.46
N ASP A 79 -4.59 18.31 -10.14
CA ASP A 79 -4.88 19.26 -11.23
C ASP A 79 -5.27 20.62 -10.63
N GLY A 80 -4.46 21.64 -10.88
CA GLY A 80 -4.71 23.01 -10.41
C GLY A 80 -5.99 23.65 -10.96
N THR A 81 -6.52 23.10 -12.07
CA THR A 81 -7.76 23.60 -12.72
C THR A 81 -9.03 22.92 -12.20
N TYR A 82 -8.88 21.92 -11.31
CA TYR A 82 -10.02 21.19 -10.75
C TYR A 82 -10.87 22.09 -9.84
N THR A 83 -12.16 22.18 -10.13
CA THR A 83 -13.13 23.01 -9.38
C THR A 83 -14.00 22.15 -8.46
N GLY A 84 -14.80 22.80 -7.60
CA GLY A 84 -15.71 22.11 -6.68
C GLY A 84 -16.86 21.36 -7.36
N ASP A 85 -17.18 21.68 -8.61
CA ASP A 85 -18.23 21.03 -9.39
C ASP A 85 -17.71 19.87 -10.26
N ASP A 86 -16.40 19.70 -10.32
CA ASP A 86 -15.77 18.59 -11.05
C ASP A 86 -16.00 17.27 -10.31
N THR A 87 -16.36 16.24 -11.06
CA THR A 87 -16.56 14.86 -10.56
C THR A 87 -15.64 13.85 -11.24
N ALA A 88 -14.86 14.27 -12.23
CA ALA A 88 -13.99 13.39 -13.00
C ALA A 88 -12.84 12.82 -12.16
N ALA A 89 -12.39 11.61 -12.49
CA ALA A 89 -11.15 11.10 -11.97
C ALA A 89 -9.95 11.84 -12.57
N LEU A 90 -8.90 12.00 -11.79
CA LEU A 90 -7.59 12.47 -12.25
C LEU A 90 -6.68 11.28 -12.54
N TYR A 91 -5.98 11.35 -13.66
CA TYR A 91 -5.00 10.36 -14.10
C TYR A 91 -3.63 10.98 -14.02
N PHE A 92 -2.79 10.41 -13.16
CA PHE A 92 -1.40 10.80 -12.96
C PHE A 92 -0.48 9.81 -13.64
N ARG A 93 0.61 10.31 -14.25
CA ARG A 93 1.57 9.47 -14.95
C ARG A 93 2.98 9.99 -14.76
N ARG A 94 3.91 9.05 -14.55
CA ARG A 94 5.34 9.32 -14.49
C ARG A 94 6.13 8.21 -15.19
N GLU A 95 7.03 8.57 -16.09
CA GLU A 95 8.06 7.67 -16.60
C GLU A 95 9.30 7.71 -15.71
N PHE A 96 9.94 6.57 -15.54
CA PHE A 96 11.16 6.42 -14.77
C PHE A 96 12.04 5.31 -15.36
N THR A 97 13.32 5.32 -15.02
CA THR A 97 14.27 4.32 -15.50
C THR A 97 14.64 3.38 -14.38
N VAL A 98 14.62 2.08 -14.68
CA VAL A 98 15.13 1.03 -13.78
C VAL A 98 16.45 0.54 -14.33
N ARG A 99 17.50 0.54 -13.52
CA ARG A 99 18.80 -0.03 -13.86
C ARG A 99 18.74 -1.57 -13.78
N ARG A 100 19.74 -2.24 -14.35
CA ARG A 100 19.94 -3.68 -14.13
C ARG A 100 20.20 -3.95 -12.65
N GLU A 101 19.96 -5.22 -12.23
CA GLU A 101 20.23 -5.68 -10.86
C GLU A 101 19.36 -5.02 -9.78
N LEU A 102 18.11 -4.67 -10.14
CA LEU A 102 17.10 -4.30 -9.17
C LEU A 102 16.86 -5.48 -8.21
N THR A 103 16.97 -5.24 -6.90
CA THR A 103 16.72 -6.27 -5.88
C THR A 103 15.32 -6.18 -5.31
N THR A 104 14.85 -4.96 -5.03
CA THR A 104 13.49 -4.72 -4.55
C THR A 104 12.99 -3.37 -5.03
N ALA A 105 11.69 -3.27 -5.25
CA ALA A 105 11.01 -2.02 -5.46
C ALA A 105 9.77 -1.97 -4.56
N THR A 106 9.55 -0.84 -3.91
CA THR A 106 8.40 -0.65 -3.02
C THR A 106 7.71 0.65 -3.36
N LEU A 107 6.44 0.56 -3.73
CA LEU A 107 5.59 1.72 -3.98
C LEU A 107 4.73 2.01 -2.74
N TYR A 108 4.85 3.22 -2.22
CA TYR A 108 3.97 3.80 -1.22
C TYR A 108 3.03 4.75 -1.95
N CYS A 109 1.73 4.60 -1.81
CA CYS A 109 0.76 5.37 -2.56
C CYS A 109 -0.44 5.77 -1.70
N ALA A 110 -0.81 7.03 -1.74
CA ALA A 110 -1.98 7.58 -1.07
C ALA A 110 -2.75 8.50 -2.02
N GLY A 111 -3.92 8.05 -2.47
CA GLY A 111 -4.91 8.88 -3.13
C GLY A 111 -5.89 9.46 -2.12
N ILE A 112 -6.04 10.78 -2.08
CA ILE A 112 -7.16 11.38 -1.34
C ILE A 112 -8.40 11.31 -2.21
N GLY A 113 -9.26 10.38 -1.88
CA GLY A 113 -10.28 9.74 -2.67
C GLY A 113 -9.98 8.25 -2.74
N TYR A 114 -10.17 7.62 -3.89
CA TYR A 114 -9.78 6.23 -4.12
C TYR A 114 -8.88 6.14 -5.33
N GLN A 115 -7.90 5.25 -5.26
CA GLN A 115 -6.87 5.09 -6.28
C GLN A 115 -6.94 3.74 -6.98
N SER A 116 -6.43 3.70 -8.20
CA SER A 116 -6.08 2.49 -8.92
C SER A 116 -4.70 2.68 -9.55
N VAL A 117 -3.78 1.76 -9.29
CA VAL A 117 -2.39 1.86 -9.70
C VAL A 117 -2.10 0.88 -10.84
N THR A 118 -1.39 1.36 -11.84
CA THR A 118 -0.86 0.55 -12.93
C THR A 118 0.64 0.73 -13.07
N ILE A 119 1.35 -0.34 -13.40
CA ILE A 119 2.74 -0.30 -13.84
C ILE A 119 2.80 -0.84 -15.26
N ASN A 120 3.38 -0.06 -16.18
CA ASN A 120 3.48 -0.41 -17.60
C ASN A 120 2.13 -0.81 -18.23
N GLY A 121 1.02 -0.22 -17.74
CA GLY A 121 -0.34 -0.50 -18.19
C GLY A 121 -1.02 -1.70 -17.56
N THR A 122 -0.34 -2.44 -16.68
CA THR A 122 -0.90 -3.56 -15.94
C THR A 122 -1.30 -3.13 -14.53
N ALA A 123 -2.54 -3.43 -14.11
CA ALA A 123 -3.01 -3.12 -12.77
C ALA A 123 -2.22 -3.91 -11.71
N LEU A 124 -1.82 -3.25 -10.62
CA LEU A 124 -1.10 -3.89 -9.52
C LEU A 124 -2.02 -4.71 -8.61
N SER A 125 -3.27 -4.34 -8.51
CA SER A 125 -4.23 -4.95 -7.60
C SER A 125 -5.63 -4.95 -8.22
N ASP A 126 -6.46 -5.88 -7.82
CA ASP A 126 -7.90 -5.93 -8.05
C ASP A 126 -8.69 -5.31 -6.88
N ALA A 127 -8.00 -4.73 -5.91
CA ALA A 127 -8.62 -4.06 -4.79
C ALA A 127 -9.49 -2.87 -5.25
N HIS A 128 -10.65 -2.77 -4.65
CA HIS A 128 -11.56 -1.64 -4.82
C HIS A 128 -11.55 -0.78 -3.55
N LEU A 129 -11.88 0.51 -3.70
CA LEU A 129 -11.94 1.47 -2.60
C LEU A 129 -10.61 1.58 -1.82
N ASP A 130 -9.51 1.66 -2.54
CA ASP A 130 -8.15 1.74 -2.05
C ASP A 130 -7.59 3.18 -2.15
N PRO A 131 -6.88 3.71 -1.15
CA PRO A 131 -6.65 3.18 0.18
C PRO A 131 -7.89 3.23 1.07
N ALA A 132 -7.85 2.54 2.23
CA ALA A 132 -8.94 2.57 3.19
C ALA A 132 -9.30 4.02 3.57
N HIS A 133 -10.61 4.32 3.55
CA HIS A 133 -11.11 5.65 3.89
C HIS A 133 -10.85 6.01 5.35
N THR A 134 -10.42 7.24 5.59
CA THR A 134 -10.15 7.78 6.91
C THR A 134 -10.71 9.20 7.02
N ASP A 135 -10.68 9.76 8.22
CA ASP A 135 -10.85 11.20 8.40
C ASP A 135 -9.57 11.90 7.93
N TYR A 136 -9.60 12.45 6.71
CA TYR A 136 -8.46 13.11 6.08
C TYR A 136 -7.95 14.35 6.83
N THR A 137 -8.69 14.85 7.84
CA THR A 137 -8.21 15.91 8.72
C THR A 137 -7.31 15.41 9.85
N ARG A 138 -7.30 14.10 10.08
CA ARG A 138 -6.54 13.42 11.15
C ARG A 138 -5.47 12.50 10.65
N LEU A 139 -5.81 11.63 9.70
CA LEU A 139 -4.94 10.57 9.21
C LEU A 139 -5.27 10.25 7.76
N ILE A 140 -4.24 10.06 6.95
CA ILE A 140 -4.37 9.57 5.59
C ILE A 140 -3.74 8.17 5.52
N SER A 141 -4.53 7.19 5.08
CA SER A 141 -4.02 5.85 4.78
C SER A 141 -3.21 5.86 3.49
N TYR A 142 -2.23 5.00 3.40
CA TYR A 142 -1.50 4.70 2.18
C TYR A 142 -1.39 3.19 1.99
N THR A 143 -1.25 2.76 0.75
CA THR A 143 -0.93 1.38 0.38
C THR A 143 0.56 1.20 0.19
N VAL A 144 1.00 -0.04 0.33
CA VAL A 144 2.40 -0.43 0.13
C VAL A 144 2.42 -1.65 -0.77
N ASP A 145 2.91 -1.48 -1.99
CA ASP A 145 3.05 -2.53 -2.98
C ASP A 145 4.52 -2.90 -3.16
N VAL A 146 4.84 -4.18 -3.06
CA VAL A 146 6.18 -4.70 -3.38
C VAL A 146 6.17 -5.19 -4.82
N LEU A 147 6.94 -4.53 -5.66
CA LEU A 147 7.04 -4.81 -7.09
C LEU A 147 8.19 -5.77 -7.37
N THR A 148 7.98 -6.64 -8.33
CA THR A 148 8.94 -7.66 -8.76
C THR A 148 9.44 -7.40 -10.19
N SER A 149 10.26 -8.29 -10.70
CA SER A 149 10.66 -8.29 -12.12
C SER A 149 9.51 -8.63 -13.09
N MET A 150 8.33 -8.98 -12.58
CA MET A 150 7.14 -9.16 -13.42
C MET A 150 6.53 -7.80 -13.80
N GLU A 151 6.56 -6.83 -12.86
CA GLU A 151 6.00 -5.49 -13.08
C GLU A 151 7.05 -4.51 -13.65
N LEU A 152 8.33 -4.70 -13.30
CA LEU A 152 9.42 -3.79 -13.65
C LEU A 152 10.48 -4.48 -14.51
N SER A 153 10.87 -3.80 -15.59
CA SER A 153 11.95 -4.25 -16.47
C SER A 153 13.12 -3.26 -16.45
N PRO A 154 14.36 -3.69 -16.70
CA PRO A 154 15.46 -2.76 -16.92
C PRO A 154 15.15 -1.83 -18.11
N GLY A 155 15.42 -0.53 -17.93
CA GLY A 155 15.08 0.50 -18.90
C GLY A 155 13.89 1.36 -18.48
N THR A 156 13.16 1.90 -19.44
CA THR A 156 12.04 2.81 -19.19
C THR A 156 10.81 2.05 -18.72
N ASN A 157 10.24 2.49 -17.63
CA ASN A 157 8.96 2.04 -17.07
C ASN A 157 8.04 3.24 -16.87
N ALA A 158 6.76 2.97 -16.68
CA ALA A 158 5.77 4.00 -16.39
C ALA A 158 4.86 3.56 -15.23
N VAL A 159 4.65 4.47 -14.29
CA VAL A 159 3.59 4.35 -13.28
C VAL A 159 2.42 5.23 -13.69
N GLY A 160 1.22 4.67 -13.68
CA GLY A 160 -0.04 5.36 -13.90
C GLY A 160 -0.95 5.19 -12.69
N ILE A 161 -1.51 6.28 -12.19
CA ILE A 161 -2.39 6.24 -11.02
C ILE A 161 -3.64 7.05 -11.33
N ALA A 162 -4.80 6.40 -11.30
CA ALA A 162 -6.08 7.08 -11.36
C ALA A 162 -6.56 7.35 -9.93
N VAL A 163 -7.02 8.58 -9.66
CA VAL A 163 -7.59 8.95 -8.35
C VAL A 163 -8.98 9.51 -8.57
N GLY A 164 -9.98 8.80 -8.06
CA GLY A 164 -11.37 9.23 -8.04
C GLY A 164 -11.70 10.00 -6.76
N LEU A 165 -12.78 10.77 -6.79
CA LEU A 165 -13.22 11.55 -5.63
C LEU A 165 -13.66 10.65 -4.45
N GLY A 166 -14.36 9.54 -4.75
CA GLY A 166 -14.90 8.70 -3.71
C GLY A 166 -15.73 9.50 -2.71
N TRP A 167 -15.46 9.31 -1.43
CA TRP A 167 -16.11 10.05 -0.33
C TRP A 167 -15.62 11.50 -0.16
N ARG A 168 -14.53 11.86 -0.83
CA ARG A 168 -13.99 13.22 -0.74
C ARG A 168 -14.81 14.24 -1.49
N GLY A 169 -15.54 13.81 -2.50
CA GLY A 169 -16.37 14.67 -3.35
C GLY A 169 -17.80 14.18 -3.43
N GLY A 170 -18.65 15.07 -3.91
CA GLY A 170 -20.06 14.78 -4.03
C GLY A 170 -20.86 15.02 -2.75
N LYS A 171 -22.18 14.94 -2.85
CA LYS A 171 -23.08 15.05 -1.72
C LYS A 171 -23.33 13.67 -1.13
N LEU A 172 -23.31 13.57 0.19
CA LEU A 172 -23.81 12.35 0.85
C LEU A 172 -25.32 12.19 0.57
N PRO A 173 -25.90 10.97 0.71
CA PRO A 173 -27.31 10.71 0.42
C PRO A 173 -28.30 11.62 1.15
N ASN A 174 -27.88 12.16 2.31
CA ASN A 174 -28.65 13.14 3.10
C ASN A 174 -28.42 14.59 2.69
N GLY A 175 -27.68 14.84 1.61
CA GLY A 175 -27.36 16.18 1.12
C GLY A 175 -26.24 16.91 1.89
N MET A 176 -25.65 16.28 2.90
CA MET A 176 -24.52 16.88 3.62
C MET A 176 -23.25 16.84 2.75
N VAL A 177 -22.46 17.91 2.89
CA VAL A 177 -21.11 17.98 2.31
C VAL A 177 -20.12 17.63 3.41
N PRO A 178 -19.27 16.63 3.24
CA PRO A 178 -18.25 16.30 4.23
C PRO A 178 -17.31 17.48 4.50
N SER A 179 -16.86 17.63 5.73
CA SER A 179 -15.91 18.69 6.12
C SER A 179 -14.55 18.61 5.41
N PHE A 180 -14.22 17.44 4.85
CA PHE A 180 -13.01 17.17 4.08
C PHE A 180 -13.24 17.23 2.57
N PHE A 181 -14.34 17.81 2.11
CA PHE A 181 -14.66 17.97 0.69
C PHE A 181 -13.54 18.70 -0.06
N GLY A 182 -13.22 18.22 -1.27
CA GLY A 182 -12.19 18.84 -2.11
C GLY A 182 -11.80 17.98 -3.30
N ARG A 183 -10.80 18.47 -4.02
CA ARG A 183 -10.28 17.82 -5.22
C ARG A 183 -9.53 16.51 -4.89
N PRO A 184 -9.45 15.56 -5.85
CA PRO A 184 -8.58 14.39 -5.71
C PRO A 184 -7.12 14.84 -5.62
N MET A 185 -6.33 14.19 -4.81
CA MET A 185 -4.89 14.46 -4.68
C MET A 185 -4.14 13.13 -4.62
N LEU A 186 -2.91 13.16 -5.10
CA LEU A 186 -2.01 12.01 -5.08
C LEU A 186 -0.74 12.36 -4.33
N TRP A 187 -0.30 11.44 -3.47
CA TRP A 187 1.04 11.34 -2.91
C TRP A 187 1.58 9.95 -3.20
N ALA A 188 2.75 9.84 -3.81
CA ALA A 188 3.35 8.55 -4.10
C ALA A 188 4.88 8.62 -4.01
N LEU A 189 5.48 7.53 -3.52
CA LEU A 189 6.91 7.33 -3.42
C LEU A 189 7.25 5.91 -3.83
N LEU A 190 7.96 5.75 -4.95
CA LEU A 190 8.55 4.48 -5.37
C LEU A 190 10.02 4.46 -4.95
N VAL A 191 10.42 3.44 -4.19
CA VAL A 191 11.78 3.21 -3.71
C VAL A 191 12.36 2.02 -4.45
N LEU A 192 13.43 2.24 -5.21
CA LEU A 192 14.16 1.24 -5.98
C LEU A 192 15.48 0.92 -5.27
N ARG A 193 15.72 -0.34 -4.96
CA ARG A 193 16.96 -0.80 -4.31
C ARG A 193 17.70 -1.74 -5.25
N TYR A 194 19.01 -1.53 -5.36
CA TYR A 194 19.87 -2.27 -6.27
C TYR A 194 20.88 -3.13 -5.52
N ALA A 195 21.42 -4.15 -6.20
CA ALA A 195 22.38 -5.10 -5.63
C ALA A 195 23.70 -4.43 -5.17
N ASP A 196 24.06 -3.28 -5.77
CA ASP A 196 25.21 -2.48 -5.38
C ASP A 196 24.99 -1.64 -4.11
N GLY A 197 23.82 -1.78 -3.46
CA GLY A 197 23.40 -1.00 -2.29
C GLY A 197 22.85 0.39 -2.62
N THR A 198 22.81 0.79 -3.88
CA THR A 198 22.21 2.08 -4.28
C THR A 198 20.70 2.07 -4.06
N VAL A 199 20.16 3.21 -3.63
CA VAL A 199 18.73 3.45 -3.49
C VAL A 199 18.36 4.66 -4.34
N GLU A 200 17.39 4.47 -5.23
CA GLU A 200 16.80 5.55 -6.03
C GLU A 200 15.32 5.71 -5.68
N THR A 201 14.80 6.91 -5.85
CA THR A 201 13.39 7.20 -5.57
C THR A 201 12.71 7.91 -6.73
N VAL A 202 11.44 7.58 -6.96
CA VAL A 202 10.55 8.30 -7.84
C VAL A 202 9.39 8.81 -6.99
N ALA A 203 9.46 10.07 -6.61
CA ALA A 203 8.46 10.73 -5.77
C ALA A 203 7.48 11.55 -6.61
N THR A 204 6.30 11.81 -6.08
CA THR A 204 5.40 12.81 -6.66
C THR A 204 6.00 14.21 -6.50
N ASP A 205 6.08 14.91 -7.62
CA ASP A 205 6.63 16.25 -7.79
C ASP A 205 6.05 16.90 -9.06
N ASP A 206 6.59 18.04 -9.47
CA ASP A 206 6.18 18.81 -10.65
C ASP A 206 6.48 18.13 -12.00
N ARG A 207 7.24 17.03 -12.01
CA ARG A 207 7.55 16.25 -13.21
C ARG A 207 6.47 15.23 -13.57
N TRP A 208 5.47 15.05 -12.71
CA TRP A 208 4.33 14.19 -13.01
C TRP A 208 3.37 14.88 -13.98
N GLN A 209 2.85 14.10 -14.89
CA GLN A 209 1.77 14.52 -15.77
C GLN A 209 0.42 14.22 -15.13
N VAL A 210 -0.53 15.13 -15.28
CA VAL A 210 -1.92 14.94 -14.83
C VAL A 210 -2.87 15.23 -15.98
N SER A 211 -3.92 14.45 -16.11
CA SER A 211 -5.01 14.67 -17.07
C SER A 211 -6.33 14.18 -16.51
N ARG A 212 -7.43 14.65 -17.09
CA ARG A 212 -8.75 14.03 -16.99
C ARG A 212 -8.86 12.97 -18.07
N GLY A 213 -9.58 11.88 -17.80
CA GLY A 213 -9.70 10.77 -18.73
C GLY A 213 -11.16 10.37 -18.97
N ALA A 214 -11.36 9.08 -19.25
CA ALA A 214 -12.66 8.55 -19.60
C ALA A 214 -13.68 8.49 -18.44
N ILE A 215 -13.19 8.49 -17.18
CA ILE A 215 -14.07 8.49 -16.01
C ILE A 215 -14.46 9.94 -15.70
N THR A 216 -15.65 10.33 -16.12
CA THR A 216 -16.18 11.69 -15.98
C THR A 216 -16.96 11.88 -14.68
N SER A 217 -17.40 10.80 -14.04
CA SER A 217 -18.00 10.78 -12.71
C SER A 217 -17.29 9.73 -11.87
N ALA A 218 -16.65 10.13 -10.78
CA ALA A 218 -15.82 9.30 -9.92
C ALA A 218 -16.19 9.46 -8.45
N THR A 219 -17.45 9.81 -8.18
CA THR A 219 -18.04 9.83 -6.84
C THR A 219 -18.61 8.46 -6.50
N ILE A 220 -18.84 8.19 -5.21
CA ILE A 220 -19.50 6.94 -4.77
C ILE A 220 -21.01 6.99 -5.05
N TYR A 221 -21.58 8.19 -5.04
CA TYR A 221 -23.01 8.41 -5.30
C TYR A 221 -23.17 9.36 -6.48
N ASP A 222 -23.96 8.94 -7.45
CA ASP A 222 -24.45 9.77 -8.55
C ASP A 222 -25.67 10.61 -8.11
#